data_ee6150b6aa6cbb74b7de0eec0e5cde66
#
_entry.id   ee6150b6aa6cbb74b7de0eec0e5cde66
#
_cell.length_a   1.000
_cell.length_b   1.000
_cell.length_c   1.000
_cell.angle_alpha   90.00
_cell.angle_beta   90.00
_cell.angle_gamma   90.00
#
_symmetry.space_group_name_H-M   'P 1'
#
loop_
_entity.id
_entity.type
_entity.pdbx_description
1 polymer ?
#
loop_
_entity_poly.entity_id
_entity_poly.type
_entity_poly.pdbx_seq_one_letter_code
_entity_poly.pdbx_strand_id
1 'polypeptide(L)'
;MIDVTMANFETEVVESSMTTPVLVDFWAPWCGPCKSLGPVLEKLETDYAGRFKLVKINSDDEQQLAGAFGIRSIPTCILMMGGRPVDGFMGALPEGQVRQFLDKHLPSEGALTAQADTEEAESLMAEGDTDAALAKLRDALAVAPDNDDARYDLIKLLIGVGELEEARAALAPALSRIPSPLRFQALEQWVDALHFVQTDERGGWPLEMFDAQIAQNKRDFDTRLG
;
A
#
# COMPACT_ATOMS: atom_id res chain seq x y z
N MET A 1 15.45 4.62 -21.24
CA MET A 1 16.43 3.92 -20.36
C MET A 1 17.65 4.82 -20.11
N ILE A 2 18.13 4.95 -18.85
CA ILE A 2 19.23 5.83 -18.43
C ILE A 2 20.49 4.98 -18.22
N ASP A 3 21.65 5.46 -18.72
CA ASP A 3 22.96 4.87 -18.42
C ASP A 3 23.42 5.35 -17.03
N VAL A 4 23.72 4.40 -16.14
CA VAL A 4 24.14 4.66 -14.77
C VAL A 4 25.63 4.32 -14.61
N THR A 5 26.34 5.24 -13.96
CA THR A 5 27.75 5.16 -13.60
C THR A 5 27.92 5.42 -12.10
N MET A 6 29.12 5.22 -11.56
CA MET A 6 29.41 5.61 -10.17
C MET A 6 29.05 7.07 -9.86
N ALA A 7 29.11 7.96 -10.85
CA ALA A 7 28.87 9.39 -10.63
C ALA A 7 27.39 9.74 -10.38
N ASN A 8 26.45 8.98 -10.98
CA ASN A 8 25.02 9.25 -10.87
C ASN A 8 24.23 8.11 -10.20
N PHE A 9 24.91 7.05 -9.73
CA PHE A 9 24.28 5.89 -9.11
C PHE A 9 23.42 6.27 -7.89
N GLU A 10 23.95 7.13 -7.03
CA GLU A 10 23.21 7.57 -5.83
C GLU A 10 21.86 8.18 -6.21
N THR A 11 21.88 9.16 -7.12
CA THR A 11 20.67 9.89 -7.52
C THR A 11 19.72 9.05 -8.37
N GLU A 12 20.27 8.35 -9.39
CA GLU A 12 19.46 7.64 -10.39
C GLU A 12 18.89 6.31 -9.88
N VAL A 13 19.54 5.71 -8.87
CA VAL A 13 19.16 4.40 -8.34
C VAL A 13 18.72 4.50 -6.88
N VAL A 14 19.57 4.96 -5.97
CA VAL A 14 19.27 4.91 -4.52
C VAL A 14 18.14 5.89 -4.18
N GLU A 15 18.35 7.19 -4.42
CA GLU A 15 17.36 8.23 -4.12
C GLU A 15 16.05 8.01 -4.92
N SER A 16 16.15 7.71 -6.23
CA SER A 16 14.99 7.44 -7.08
C SER A 16 14.16 6.27 -6.55
N SER A 17 14.82 5.22 -6.03
CA SER A 17 14.13 4.03 -5.52
C SER A 17 13.41 4.25 -4.18
N MET A 18 13.58 5.40 -3.54
CA MET A 18 12.83 5.79 -2.34
C MET A 18 11.34 6.04 -2.66
N THR A 19 11.05 6.51 -3.86
CA THR A 19 9.68 6.85 -4.30
C THR A 19 9.17 5.96 -5.42
N THR A 20 10.03 5.59 -6.37
CA THR A 20 9.67 4.79 -7.53
C THR A 20 10.60 3.59 -7.65
N PRO A 21 10.10 2.35 -7.71
CA PRO A 21 10.94 1.17 -7.92
C PRO A 21 11.88 1.34 -9.10
N VAL A 22 13.16 0.95 -8.96
CA VAL A 22 14.16 1.07 -10.03
C VAL A 22 14.63 -0.33 -10.41
N LEU A 23 14.45 -0.70 -11.68
CA LEU A 23 15.01 -1.94 -12.25
C LEU A 23 16.37 -1.62 -12.88
N VAL A 24 17.42 -2.19 -12.32
CA VAL A 24 18.80 -2.00 -12.76
C VAL A 24 19.21 -3.18 -13.64
N ASP A 25 19.47 -2.95 -14.93
CA ASP A 25 19.97 -3.97 -15.88
C ASP A 25 21.51 -3.90 -15.97
N PHE A 26 22.17 -4.94 -15.49
CA PHE A 26 23.62 -5.14 -15.66
C PHE A 26 23.90 -5.85 -16.98
N TRP A 27 24.53 -5.15 -17.89
CA TRP A 27 24.76 -5.58 -19.27
C TRP A 27 26.19 -5.31 -19.76
N ALA A 28 26.52 -5.74 -20.98
CA ALA A 28 27.74 -5.33 -21.70
C ALA A 28 27.51 -5.35 -23.23
N PRO A 29 28.30 -4.58 -24.03
CA PRO A 29 28.14 -4.47 -25.50
C PRO A 29 28.26 -5.79 -26.26
N TRP A 30 29.08 -6.70 -25.78
CA TRP A 30 29.33 -8.02 -26.38
C TRP A 30 28.30 -9.08 -25.97
N CYS A 31 27.44 -8.80 -24.98
CA CYS A 31 26.49 -9.74 -24.43
C CYS A 31 25.29 -9.93 -25.37
N GLY A 32 25.26 -11.04 -26.10
CA GLY A 32 24.15 -11.38 -27.01
C GLY A 32 22.79 -11.46 -26.31
N PRO A 33 22.63 -12.22 -25.19
CA PRO A 33 21.38 -12.30 -24.45
C PRO A 33 20.90 -10.93 -23.91
N CYS A 34 21.81 -10.02 -23.52
CA CYS A 34 21.45 -8.67 -23.10
C CYS A 34 20.78 -7.85 -24.21
N LYS A 35 21.23 -8.04 -25.47
CA LYS A 35 20.62 -7.39 -26.65
C LYS A 35 19.20 -7.88 -26.92
N SER A 36 18.86 -9.08 -26.48
CA SER A 36 17.51 -9.61 -26.59
C SER A 36 16.61 -9.14 -25.42
N LEU A 37 17.16 -9.00 -24.23
CA LEU A 37 16.43 -8.57 -23.03
C LEU A 37 16.13 -7.06 -23.05
N GLY A 38 17.09 -6.21 -23.44
CA GLY A 38 16.94 -4.75 -23.42
C GLY A 38 15.63 -4.25 -24.01
N PRO A 39 15.29 -4.58 -25.27
CA PRO A 39 14.02 -4.18 -25.89
C PRO A 39 12.77 -4.66 -25.11
N VAL A 40 12.82 -5.82 -24.46
CA VAL A 40 11.74 -6.31 -23.60
C VAL A 40 11.57 -5.43 -22.38
N LEU A 41 12.67 -5.07 -21.72
CA LEU A 41 12.64 -4.18 -20.55
C LEU A 41 12.14 -2.77 -20.91
N GLU A 42 12.60 -2.21 -22.03
CA GLU A 42 12.14 -0.89 -22.52
C GLU A 42 10.65 -0.88 -22.86
N LYS A 43 10.15 -1.95 -23.49
CA LYS A 43 8.73 -2.12 -23.73
C LYS A 43 7.95 -2.16 -22.42
N LEU A 44 8.40 -2.96 -21.44
CA LEU A 44 7.75 -3.07 -20.14
C LEU A 44 7.79 -1.75 -19.36
N GLU A 45 8.89 -0.99 -19.40
CA GLU A 45 8.93 0.36 -18.81
C GLU A 45 7.82 1.25 -19.37
N THR A 46 7.60 1.19 -20.69
CA THR A 46 6.51 1.91 -21.35
C THR A 46 5.13 1.40 -20.94
N ASP A 47 4.92 0.07 -20.97
CA ASP A 47 3.66 -0.57 -20.63
C ASP A 47 3.25 -0.30 -19.17
N TYR A 48 4.22 -0.20 -18.28
CA TYR A 48 4.01 0.06 -16.85
C TYR A 48 3.88 1.55 -16.50
N ALA A 49 4.03 2.45 -17.50
CA ALA A 49 3.67 3.87 -17.40
C ALA A 49 4.19 4.59 -16.13
N GLY A 50 5.46 4.38 -15.78
CA GLY A 50 6.11 5.03 -14.63
C GLY A 50 5.99 4.28 -13.30
N ARG A 51 5.34 3.11 -13.25
CA ARG A 51 5.29 2.27 -12.03
C ARG A 51 6.67 1.73 -11.63
N PHE A 52 7.64 1.74 -12.53
CA PHE A 52 9.06 1.57 -12.24
C PHE A 52 9.90 2.37 -13.23
N LYS A 53 11.13 2.63 -12.85
CA LYS A 53 12.15 3.28 -13.67
C LYS A 53 13.17 2.23 -14.10
N LEU A 54 13.52 2.21 -15.40
CA LEU A 54 14.55 1.32 -15.94
C LEU A 54 15.86 2.05 -16.11
N VAL A 55 16.92 1.50 -15.54
CA VAL A 55 18.30 1.98 -15.73
C VAL A 55 19.22 0.84 -16.13
N LYS A 56 20.33 1.14 -16.78
CA LYS A 56 21.31 0.15 -17.17
C LYS A 56 22.72 0.52 -16.71
N ILE A 57 23.50 -0.49 -16.34
CA ILE A 57 24.89 -0.38 -15.91
C ILE A 57 25.75 -1.26 -16.81
N ASN A 58 26.71 -0.65 -17.53
CA ASN A 58 27.71 -1.41 -18.28
C ASN A 58 28.70 -2.05 -17.30
N SER A 59 28.66 -3.35 -17.15
CA SER A 59 29.49 -4.10 -16.19
C SER A 59 30.98 -4.09 -16.53
N ASP A 60 31.36 -3.80 -17.80
CA ASP A 60 32.75 -3.67 -18.19
C ASP A 60 33.34 -2.32 -17.72
N ASP A 61 32.54 -1.25 -17.82
CA ASP A 61 32.96 0.10 -17.45
C ASP A 61 32.84 0.34 -15.94
N GLU A 62 31.78 -0.20 -15.33
CA GLU A 62 31.38 0.02 -13.93
C GLU A 62 31.62 -1.21 -13.05
N GLN A 63 32.84 -1.76 -13.08
CA GLN A 63 33.24 -2.97 -12.37
C GLN A 63 33.05 -2.89 -10.86
N GLN A 64 33.18 -1.68 -10.29
CA GLN A 64 32.95 -1.46 -8.85
C GLN A 64 31.47 -1.65 -8.47
N LEU A 65 30.54 -1.11 -9.28
CA LEU A 65 29.11 -1.31 -9.09
C LEU A 65 28.76 -2.78 -9.29
N ALA A 66 29.21 -3.41 -10.38
CA ALA A 66 28.98 -4.82 -10.61
C ALA A 66 29.50 -5.70 -9.47
N GLY A 67 30.69 -5.37 -8.93
CA GLY A 67 31.26 -6.05 -7.77
C GLY A 67 30.47 -5.84 -6.49
N ALA A 68 30.00 -4.61 -6.22
CA ALA A 68 29.20 -4.30 -5.03
C ALA A 68 27.86 -5.04 -5.02
N PHE A 69 27.24 -5.23 -6.20
CA PHE A 69 26.02 -6.03 -6.35
C PHE A 69 26.28 -7.54 -6.50
N GLY A 70 27.54 -7.97 -6.49
CA GLY A 70 27.91 -9.38 -6.61
C GLY A 70 27.54 -9.99 -7.96
N ILE A 71 27.55 -9.19 -9.04
CA ILE A 71 27.20 -9.63 -10.40
C ILE A 71 28.25 -10.61 -10.91
N ARG A 72 27.85 -11.85 -11.17
CA ARG A 72 28.71 -12.93 -11.65
C ARG A 72 28.46 -13.30 -13.11
N SER A 73 27.34 -12.93 -13.63
CA SER A 73 26.92 -13.19 -15.02
C SER A 73 25.99 -12.08 -15.50
N ILE A 74 25.95 -11.86 -16.80
CA ILE A 74 25.05 -10.91 -17.48
C ILE A 74 24.22 -11.61 -18.56
N PRO A 75 22.97 -11.12 -18.80
CA PRO A 75 22.30 -10.05 -18.08
C PRO A 75 21.90 -10.47 -16.63
N THR A 76 21.92 -9.53 -15.72
CA THR A 76 21.34 -9.65 -14.38
C THR A 76 20.57 -8.38 -14.10
N CYS A 77 19.30 -8.54 -13.72
CA CYS A 77 18.45 -7.42 -13.34
C CYS A 77 18.22 -7.43 -11.83
N ILE A 78 18.38 -6.28 -11.19
CA ILE A 78 18.16 -6.08 -9.75
C ILE A 78 17.06 -5.04 -9.57
N LEU A 79 16.05 -5.37 -8.77
CA LEU A 79 15.00 -4.44 -8.39
C LEU A 79 15.36 -3.74 -7.08
N MET A 80 15.40 -2.41 -7.14
CA MET A 80 15.67 -1.53 -6.01
C MET A 80 14.38 -0.87 -5.54
N MET A 81 14.11 -0.91 -4.22
CA MET A 81 12.98 -0.23 -3.60
C MET A 81 13.39 0.26 -2.21
N GLY A 82 13.03 1.49 -1.87
CA GLY A 82 13.38 2.08 -0.56
C GLY A 82 14.89 2.17 -0.33
N GLY A 83 15.67 2.50 -1.38
CA GLY A 83 17.13 2.65 -1.33
C GLY A 83 17.92 1.33 -1.27
N ARG A 84 17.29 0.17 -1.42
CA ARG A 84 17.95 -1.14 -1.25
C ARG A 84 17.50 -2.16 -2.30
N PRO A 85 18.33 -3.16 -2.63
CA PRO A 85 17.91 -4.28 -3.47
C PRO A 85 16.88 -5.14 -2.72
N VAL A 86 15.78 -5.50 -3.40
CA VAL A 86 14.70 -6.33 -2.84
C VAL A 86 14.59 -7.69 -3.51
N ASP A 87 14.84 -7.78 -4.82
CA ASP A 87 14.80 -9.03 -5.59
C ASP A 87 15.58 -8.86 -6.90
N GLY A 88 15.74 -9.91 -7.66
CA GLY A 88 16.41 -9.85 -8.97
C GLY A 88 16.30 -11.16 -9.74
N PHE A 89 16.69 -11.12 -11.01
CA PHE A 89 16.78 -12.32 -11.85
C PHE A 89 18.03 -12.30 -12.73
N MET A 90 18.46 -13.46 -13.16
CA MET A 90 19.63 -13.66 -14.03
C MET A 90 19.20 -14.27 -15.36
N GLY A 91 19.89 -13.87 -16.43
CA GLY A 91 19.65 -14.35 -17.80
C GLY A 91 18.52 -13.59 -18.52
N ALA A 92 18.44 -13.79 -19.83
CA ALA A 92 17.41 -13.19 -20.67
C ALA A 92 16.09 -13.95 -20.49
N LEU A 93 15.22 -13.46 -19.63
CA LEU A 93 13.89 -14.01 -19.43
C LEU A 93 12.94 -13.56 -20.56
N PRO A 94 11.97 -14.42 -20.94
CA PRO A 94 10.86 -14.03 -21.80
C PRO A 94 10.01 -12.92 -21.16
N GLU A 95 9.38 -12.06 -21.97
CA GLU A 95 8.54 -10.94 -21.51
C GLU A 95 7.54 -11.33 -20.41
N GLY A 96 6.82 -12.45 -20.58
CA GLY A 96 5.84 -12.92 -19.60
C GLY A 96 6.42 -13.24 -18.23
N GLN A 97 7.68 -13.71 -18.15
CA GLN A 97 8.34 -13.98 -16.88
C GLN A 97 8.85 -12.69 -16.22
N VAL A 98 9.35 -11.74 -17.03
CA VAL A 98 9.72 -10.40 -16.51
C VAL A 98 8.48 -9.69 -15.98
N ARG A 99 7.34 -9.77 -16.69
CA ARG A 99 6.06 -9.21 -16.25
C ARG A 99 5.61 -9.82 -14.91
N GLN A 100 5.65 -11.15 -14.78
CA GLN A 100 5.33 -11.83 -13.52
C GLN A 100 6.26 -11.40 -12.37
N PHE A 101 7.55 -11.20 -12.65
CA PHE A 101 8.51 -10.69 -11.67
C PHE A 101 8.14 -9.27 -11.23
N LEU A 102 7.83 -8.37 -12.16
CA LEU A 102 7.43 -7.01 -11.86
C LEU A 102 6.11 -6.96 -11.09
N ASP A 103 5.08 -7.69 -11.54
CA ASP A 103 3.75 -7.72 -10.90
C ASP A 103 3.78 -8.26 -9.46
N LYS A 104 4.77 -9.09 -9.11
CA LYS A 104 4.99 -9.56 -7.75
C LYS A 104 5.39 -8.44 -6.79
N HIS A 105 6.08 -7.42 -7.29
CA HIS A 105 6.71 -6.39 -6.46
C HIS A 105 6.10 -5.00 -6.63
N LEU A 106 5.57 -4.72 -7.82
CA LEU A 106 5.02 -3.41 -8.15
C LEU A 106 3.54 -3.34 -7.75
N PRO A 107 3.08 -2.20 -7.23
CA PRO A 107 1.66 -2.00 -7.01
C PRO A 107 0.91 -2.14 -8.33
N SER A 108 -0.29 -2.72 -8.31
CA SER A 108 -1.16 -2.76 -9.48
C SER A 108 -1.59 -1.33 -9.88
N GLU A 109 -2.05 -1.15 -11.12
CA GLU A 109 -2.60 0.13 -11.55
C GLU A 109 -3.79 0.56 -10.67
N GLY A 110 -4.65 -0.40 -10.32
CA GLY A 110 -5.74 -0.16 -9.39
C GLY A 110 -5.28 0.27 -7.99
N ALA A 111 -4.18 -0.31 -7.47
CA ALA A 111 -3.65 0.11 -6.17
C ALA A 111 -3.12 1.56 -6.19
N LEU A 112 -2.51 1.99 -7.30
CA LEU A 112 -2.06 3.38 -7.46
C LEU A 112 -3.24 4.35 -7.57
N THR A 113 -4.29 3.99 -8.33
CA THR A 113 -5.51 4.78 -8.41
C THR A 113 -6.16 4.91 -7.03
N ALA A 114 -6.31 3.80 -6.31
CA ALA A 114 -6.87 3.81 -4.97
C ALA A 114 -6.04 4.63 -3.97
N GLN A 115 -4.72 4.64 -4.12
CA GLN A 115 -3.86 5.50 -3.31
C GLN A 115 -4.08 6.98 -3.62
N ALA A 116 -4.14 7.35 -4.91
CA ALA A 116 -4.41 8.72 -5.32
C ALA A 116 -5.79 9.21 -4.84
N ASP A 117 -6.82 8.37 -4.94
CA ASP A 117 -8.16 8.68 -4.41
C ASP A 117 -8.15 8.83 -2.87
N THR A 118 -7.33 8.06 -2.16
CA THR A 118 -7.18 8.18 -0.70
C THR A 118 -6.50 9.52 -0.34
N GLU A 119 -5.42 9.90 -1.03
CA GLU A 119 -4.72 11.17 -0.82
C GLU A 119 -5.63 12.38 -1.14
N GLU A 120 -6.44 12.29 -2.21
CA GLU A 120 -7.44 13.31 -2.54
C GLU A 120 -8.53 13.41 -1.46
N ALA A 121 -8.99 12.27 -0.93
CA ALA A 121 -9.95 12.23 0.16
C ALA A 121 -9.41 12.91 1.42
N GLU A 122 -8.15 12.68 1.79
CA GLU A 122 -7.50 13.36 2.93
C GLU A 122 -7.49 14.89 2.74
N SER A 123 -7.23 15.37 1.53
CA SER A 123 -7.27 16.79 1.21
C SER A 123 -8.69 17.37 1.35
N LEU A 124 -9.70 16.66 0.84
CA LEU A 124 -11.11 17.02 0.98
C LEU A 124 -11.58 17.03 2.43
N MET A 125 -11.10 16.09 3.24
CA MET A 125 -11.35 16.06 4.69
C MET A 125 -10.78 17.31 5.38
N ALA A 126 -9.58 17.73 5.00
CA ALA A 126 -8.95 18.93 5.55
C ALA A 126 -9.71 20.22 5.15
N GLU A 127 -10.36 20.23 3.99
CA GLU A 127 -11.22 21.33 3.50
C GLU A 127 -12.63 21.29 4.10
N GLY A 128 -13.01 20.17 4.75
CA GLY A 128 -14.33 19.97 5.34
C GLY A 128 -15.40 19.47 4.37
N ASP A 129 -15.01 19.07 3.15
CA ASP A 129 -15.92 18.47 2.16
C ASP A 129 -16.06 16.95 2.43
N THR A 130 -16.88 16.65 3.43
CA THR A 130 -17.07 15.28 3.91
C THR A 130 -17.73 14.38 2.87
N ASP A 131 -18.68 14.91 2.10
CA ASP A 131 -19.41 14.10 1.10
C ASP A 131 -18.50 13.70 -0.06
N ALA A 132 -17.68 14.63 -0.56
CA ALA A 132 -16.71 14.34 -1.61
C ALA A 132 -15.62 13.35 -1.09
N ALA A 133 -15.14 13.51 0.13
CA ALA A 133 -14.17 12.61 0.73
C ALA A 133 -14.73 11.19 0.88
N LEU A 134 -15.98 11.03 1.33
CA LEU A 134 -16.66 9.73 1.41
C LEU A 134 -16.78 9.05 0.03
N ALA A 135 -17.11 9.82 -1.01
CA ALA A 135 -17.17 9.30 -2.37
C ALA A 135 -15.81 8.78 -2.84
N LYS A 136 -14.74 9.55 -2.65
CA LYS A 136 -13.37 9.16 -3.03
C LYS A 136 -12.90 7.91 -2.29
N LEU A 137 -13.16 7.77 -1.00
CA LEU A 137 -12.78 6.60 -0.22
C LEU A 137 -13.56 5.33 -0.65
N ARG A 138 -14.82 5.49 -1.04
CA ARG A 138 -15.61 4.38 -1.61
C ARG A 138 -15.05 3.96 -2.98
N ASP A 139 -14.68 4.91 -3.85
CA ASP A 139 -14.06 4.62 -5.15
C ASP A 139 -12.70 3.91 -4.97
N ALA A 140 -11.87 4.39 -4.06
CA ALA A 140 -10.60 3.74 -3.70
C ALA A 140 -10.78 2.27 -3.28
N LEU A 141 -11.78 1.99 -2.42
CA LEU A 141 -12.07 0.64 -1.95
C LEU A 141 -12.77 -0.25 -3.00
N ALA A 142 -13.47 0.33 -3.96
CA ALA A 142 -14.05 -0.42 -5.07
C ALA A 142 -12.96 -0.97 -6.01
N VAL A 143 -11.86 -0.22 -6.19
CA VAL A 143 -10.73 -0.61 -7.03
C VAL A 143 -9.70 -1.46 -6.26
N ALA A 144 -9.41 -1.11 -5.01
CA ALA A 144 -8.48 -1.83 -4.14
C ALA A 144 -9.15 -2.16 -2.78
N PRO A 145 -9.90 -3.28 -2.71
CA PRO A 145 -10.59 -3.69 -1.48
C PRO A 145 -9.66 -3.94 -0.28
N ASP A 146 -8.37 -4.14 -0.51
CA ASP A 146 -7.37 -4.38 0.53
C ASP A 146 -6.66 -3.09 0.99
N ASN A 147 -7.06 -1.91 0.50
CA ASN A 147 -6.51 -0.63 0.94
C ASN A 147 -7.00 -0.31 2.36
N ASP A 148 -6.17 -0.66 3.33
CA ASP A 148 -6.48 -0.48 4.75
C ASP A 148 -6.52 0.98 5.19
N ASP A 149 -5.79 1.86 4.53
CA ASP A 149 -5.76 3.29 4.88
C ASP A 149 -7.05 3.95 4.42
N ALA A 150 -7.47 3.74 3.17
CA ALA A 150 -8.76 4.20 2.68
C ALA A 150 -9.94 3.65 3.53
N ARG A 151 -9.87 2.38 3.92
CA ARG A 151 -10.90 1.77 4.78
C ARG A 151 -10.95 2.40 6.16
N TYR A 152 -9.80 2.65 6.76
CA TYR A 152 -9.71 3.27 8.06
C TYR A 152 -10.31 4.68 8.06
N ASP A 153 -9.98 5.49 7.06
CA ASP A 153 -10.48 6.85 6.93
C ASP A 153 -11.97 6.89 6.57
N LEU A 154 -12.45 5.98 5.71
CA LEU A 154 -13.87 5.82 5.43
C LEU A 154 -14.66 5.57 6.72
N ILE A 155 -14.22 4.62 7.54
CA ILE A 155 -14.90 4.27 8.79
C ILE A 155 -14.92 5.46 9.75
N LYS A 156 -13.81 6.18 9.92
CA LYS A 156 -13.74 7.37 10.76
C LYS A 156 -14.72 8.45 10.31
N LEU A 157 -14.81 8.72 9.01
CA LEU A 157 -15.74 9.69 8.47
C LEU A 157 -17.19 9.27 8.69
N LEU A 158 -17.53 8.00 8.42
CA LEU A 158 -18.87 7.45 8.64
C LEU A 158 -19.30 7.57 10.10
N ILE A 159 -18.39 7.27 11.03
CA ILE A 159 -18.63 7.50 12.47
C ILE A 159 -18.90 9.00 12.74
N GLY A 160 -18.11 9.88 12.16
CA GLY A 160 -18.23 11.34 12.34
C GLY A 160 -19.55 11.92 11.86
N VAL A 161 -20.13 11.35 10.79
CA VAL A 161 -21.45 11.76 10.26
C VAL A 161 -22.62 10.94 10.83
N GLY A 162 -22.34 9.95 11.68
CA GLY A 162 -23.38 9.14 12.34
C GLY A 162 -23.89 7.95 11.54
N GLU A 163 -23.29 7.63 10.41
CA GLU A 163 -23.65 6.49 9.54
C GLU A 163 -23.07 5.17 10.08
N LEU A 164 -23.51 4.78 11.30
CA LEU A 164 -22.90 3.67 12.03
C LEU A 164 -23.10 2.31 11.37
N GLU A 165 -24.22 2.09 10.67
CA GLU A 165 -24.48 0.81 9.98
C GLU A 165 -23.51 0.62 8.80
N GLU A 166 -23.24 1.68 8.03
CA GLU A 166 -22.24 1.62 6.95
C GLU A 166 -20.82 1.47 7.52
N ALA A 167 -20.49 2.17 8.61
CA ALA A 167 -19.22 2.03 9.30
C ALA A 167 -18.98 0.57 9.75
N ARG A 168 -20.01 -0.09 10.31
CA ARG A 168 -19.95 -1.50 10.70
C ARG A 168 -19.76 -2.44 9.50
N ALA A 169 -20.47 -2.18 8.41
CA ALA A 169 -20.30 -2.94 7.17
C ALA A 169 -18.88 -2.78 6.59
N ALA A 170 -18.30 -1.58 6.63
CA ALA A 170 -16.95 -1.30 6.18
C ALA A 170 -15.86 -1.96 7.06
N LEU A 171 -16.11 -2.19 8.35
CA LEU A 171 -15.22 -2.89 9.28
C LEU A 171 -15.11 -4.39 8.99
N ALA A 172 -16.19 -5.04 8.58
CA ALA A 172 -16.30 -6.50 8.50
C ALA A 172 -15.16 -7.17 7.70
N PRO A 173 -14.72 -6.67 6.50
CA PRO A 173 -13.63 -7.28 5.75
C PRO A 173 -12.28 -7.23 6.48
N ALA A 174 -12.01 -6.18 7.26
CA ALA A 174 -10.77 -6.04 8.01
C ALA A 174 -10.76 -6.95 9.26
N LEU A 175 -11.89 -7.07 9.95
CA LEU A 175 -12.03 -7.91 11.14
C LEU A 175 -12.04 -9.41 10.84
N SER A 176 -12.40 -9.81 9.61
CA SER A 176 -12.38 -11.22 9.19
C SER A 176 -10.97 -11.79 9.01
N ARG A 177 -9.95 -10.94 8.96
CA ARG A 177 -8.53 -11.35 8.82
C ARG A 177 -7.98 -11.87 10.15
N ILE A 178 -7.05 -12.85 10.07
CA ILE A 178 -6.38 -13.43 11.24
C ILE A 178 -4.86 -13.25 11.11
N PRO A 179 -4.22 -12.47 12.01
CA PRO A 179 -4.82 -11.63 13.06
C PRO A 179 -5.52 -10.39 12.48
N SER A 180 -6.61 -9.96 13.09
CA SER A 180 -7.24 -8.69 12.71
C SER A 180 -6.37 -7.51 13.15
N PRO A 181 -6.20 -6.46 12.31
CA PRO A 181 -5.37 -5.32 12.68
C PRO A 181 -5.95 -4.54 13.87
N LEU A 182 -5.10 -4.19 14.85
CA LEU A 182 -5.51 -3.51 16.09
C LEU A 182 -6.29 -2.21 15.84
N ARG A 183 -5.92 -1.44 14.79
CA ARG A 183 -6.62 -0.18 14.48
C ARG A 183 -8.11 -0.38 14.16
N PHE A 184 -8.47 -1.49 13.52
CA PHE A 184 -9.87 -1.80 13.22
C PHE A 184 -10.62 -2.36 14.43
N GLN A 185 -9.96 -3.09 15.32
CA GLN A 185 -10.57 -3.52 16.58
C GLN A 185 -10.94 -2.31 17.47
N ALA A 186 -10.11 -1.28 17.49
CA ALA A 186 -10.41 -0.04 18.20
C ALA A 186 -11.63 0.70 17.61
N LEU A 187 -11.74 0.74 16.27
CA LEU A 187 -12.89 1.33 15.59
C LEU A 187 -14.17 0.51 15.82
N GLU A 188 -14.09 -0.82 15.88
CA GLU A 188 -15.23 -1.69 16.21
C GLU A 188 -15.80 -1.34 17.58
N GLN A 189 -14.95 -1.26 18.61
CA GLN A 189 -15.37 -0.88 19.95
C GLN A 189 -16.03 0.50 19.96
N TRP A 190 -15.51 1.44 19.17
CA TRP A 190 -16.10 2.78 19.09
C TRP A 190 -17.46 2.77 18.40
N VAL A 191 -17.61 2.06 17.29
CA VAL A 191 -18.91 1.90 16.60
C VAL A 191 -19.92 1.23 17.51
N ASP A 192 -19.53 0.19 18.25
CA ASP A 192 -20.42 -0.54 19.17
C ASP A 192 -20.87 0.35 20.34
N ALA A 193 -19.96 1.14 20.91
CA ALA A 193 -20.31 2.07 21.97
C ALA A 193 -21.28 3.15 21.48
N LEU A 194 -21.06 3.74 20.31
CA LEU A 194 -21.99 4.73 19.74
C LEU A 194 -23.35 4.11 19.38
N HIS A 195 -23.36 2.90 18.84
CA HIS A 195 -24.59 2.19 18.54
C HIS A 195 -25.40 1.91 19.81
N PHE A 196 -24.73 1.48 20.90
CA PHE A 196 -25.36 1.32 22.21
C PHE A 196 -26.00 2.63 22.67
N VAL A 197 -25.29 3.76 22.61
CA VAL A 197 -25.83 5.07 23.01
C VAL A 197 -27.06 5.47 22.19
N GLN A 198 -27.11 5.11 20.91
CA GLN A 198 -28.22 5.47 20.03
C GLN A 198 -29.44 4.53 20.16
N THR A 199 -29.23 3.25 20.46
CA THR A 199 -30.27 2.21 20.33
C THR A 199 -30.75 1.62 21.67
N ASP A 200 -29.93 1.62 22.72
CA ASP A 200 -30.29 1.09 24.02
C ASP A 200 -30.95 2.18 24.89
N GLU A 201 -32.00 1.80 25.60
CA GLU A 201 -32.73 2.71 26.51
C GLU A 201 -31.78 3.33 27.56
N ARG A 202 -30.70 2.65 27.90
CA ARG A 202 -29.71 3.06 28.86
C ARG A 202 -28.67 4.03 28.27
N GLY A 203 -28.61 4.20 26.93
CA GLY A 203 -27.61 5.03 26.26
C GLY A 203 -27.61 6.49 26.72
N GLY A 204 -28.72 6.99 27.25
CA GLY A 204 -28.83 8.33 27.83
C GLY A 204 -28.68 8.38 29.35
N TRP A 205 -28.34 7.28 30.02
CA TRP A 205 -28.24 7.24 31.48
C TRP A 205 -27.01 8.01 31.98
N PRO A 206 -27.12 8.81 33.05
CA PRO A 206 -25.96 9.33 33.75
C PRO A 206 -25.19 8.19 34.44
N LEU A 207 -23.89 8.39 34.67
CA LEU A 207 -23.01 7.36 35.20
C LEU A 207 -23.46 6.76 36.51
N GLU A 208 -24.08 7.59 37.38
CA GLU A 208 -24.63 7.17 38.68
C GLU A 208 -25.75 6.10 38.56
N MET A 209 -26.50 6.09 37.44
CA MET A 209 -27.52 5.08 37.21
C MET A 209 -26.92 3.71 36.85
N PHE A 210 -25.84 3.70 36.08
CA PHE A 210 -25.08 2.48 35.81
C PHE A 210 -24.47 1.92 37.10
N ASP A 211 -23.86 2.77 37.91
CA ASP A 211 -23.28 2.37 39.20
C ASP A 211 -24.34 1.79 40.14
N ALA A 212 -25.51 2.38 40.21
CA ALA A 212 -26.65 1.87 41.03
C ALA A 212 -27.10 0.50 40.54
N GLN A 213 -27.22 0.29 39.26
CA GLN A 213 -27.59 -1.00 38.68
C GLN A 213 -26.53 -2.09 38.91
N ILE A 214 -25.27 -1.75 38.72
CA ILE A 214 -24.12 -2.65 39.00
C ILE A 214 -24.10 -3.03 40.48
N ALA A 215 -24.41 -2.10 41.38
CA ALA A 215 -24.45 -2.35 42.81
C ALA A 215 -25.60 -3.30 43.19
N GLN A 216 -26.75 -3.22 42.50
CA GLN A 216 -27.91 -4.11 42.70
C GLN A 216 -27.69 -5.51 42.09
N ASN A 217 -27.01 -5.58 40.93
CA ASN A 217 -26.76 -6.83 40.26
C ASN A 217 -25.27 -6.95 39.88
N LYS A 218 -24.45 -7.50 40.78
CA LYS A 218 -23.01 -7.69 40.60
C LYS A 218 -22.64 -8.60 39.41
N ARG A 219 -23.58 -9.31 38.81
CA ARG A 219 -23.39 -10.21 37.65
C ARG A 219 -23.97 -9.62 36.36
N ASP A 220 -24.43 -8.38 36.39
CA ASP A 220 -24.88 -7.68 35.19
C ASP A 220 -23.70 -7.26 34.34
N PHE A 221 -23.29 -8.17 33.44
CA PHE A 221 -22.17 -7.95 32.51
C PHE A 221 -22.55 -6.96 31.41
N ASP A 222 -23.83 -6.89 31.00
CA ASP A 222 -24.28 -5.98 29.93
C ASP A 222 -24.20 -4.52 30.38
N THR A 223 -24.49 -4.23 31.64
CA THR A 223 -24.35 -2.88 32.21
C THR A 223 -22.86 -2.48 32.40
N ARG A 224 -21.95 -3.45 32.54
CA ARG A 224 -20.52 -3.18 32.76
C ARG A 224 -19.74 -3.00 31.46
N LEU A 225 -20.28 -3.46 30.35
CA LEU A 225 -19.62 -3.44 29.04
C LEU A 225 -20.20 -2.35 28.12
N GLY A 226 -21.27 -1.68 28.54
CA GLY A 226 -21.90 -0.58 27.83
C GLY A 226 -21.21 0.76 27.98
#